data_b223023310c8c3252aba3b30283b7035
#
_entry.id   b223023310c8c3252aba3b30283b7035
#
_cell.length_a   1.000
_cell.length_b   1.000
_cell.length_c   1.000
_cell.angle_alpha   90.00
_cell.angle_beta   90.00
_cell.angle_gamma   90.00
#
_symmetry.space_group_name_H-M   'P 1'
#
loop_
_entity.id
_entity.type
_entity.pdbx_description
1 polymer ?
#
loop_
_entity_poly.entity_id
_entity_poly.type
_entity_poly.pdbx_seq_one_letter_code
_entity_poly.pdbx_strand_id
1 'polypeptide(L)'
;DLHRLIRRQRQMCIRDSNYNMPLATVPEIYELIVSDLKKAETMVPANYTKEPYARNGVNIAVSQGAVKATLAYVYMAMAGWPLNKGTEYYQLAAAKAKEVIDAAKKGTYYYKLLPDYKQVYSMEYNKNNPEVLLGVYYNLGIDALTNAPLADFLADYAYGGGGWGDTNGEIKFWYDFPKGSRKDASYFPKIILKNETQLRDWWEDPNPEAPRVVVAPCFMKKVETTTGEEFDYTNPKISMNQNGEKTHQIIRLAEVYCWYAEAVGRSKTGSITEAVNLLNEVRNRANGSVVAERDIYKTTMSYDDLAEAAYKEHGWEIAGYYWGNIATRARDMFRMNRIKDHFEYRKLNPEIEVAPGVFRKEAVSVSGTWNDSKMYLPRPFVDSSINCLLYTSPSPRD
;
A
#
# COMPACT_ATOMS: atom_id res chain seq x y z
N ASP A 1 36.60 10.89 -1.84
CA ASP A 1 35.80 9.93 -1.10
C ASP A 1 36.12 8.46 -1.42
N LEU A 2 37.38 8.22 -1.78
CA LEU A 2 37.96 6.91 -2.11
C LEU A 2 37.82 5.92 -0.93
N HIS A 3 37.97 6.41 0.31
CA HIS A 3 37.82 5.62 1.54
C HIS A 3 36.40 5.06 1.75
N ARG A 4 35.36 5.75 1.26
CA ARG A 4 33.97 5.30 1.35
C ARG A 4 33.63 4.23 0.32
N LEU A 5 34.22 4.34 -0.88
CA LEU A 5 34.14 3.32 -1.93
C LEU A 5 34.88 2.04 -1.53
N ILE A 6 36.09 2.17 -0.94
CA ILE A 6 36.89 1.04 -0.49
C ILE A 6 36.21 0.32 0.69
N ARG A 7 35.55 1.03 1.61
CA ARG A 7 34.74 0.39 2.67
C ARG A 7 33.55 -0.39 2.10
N ARG A 8 32.85 0.17 1.11
CA ARG A 8 31.74 -0.55 0.45
C ARG A 8 32.23 -1.77 -0.32
N GLN A 9 33.34 -1.66 -1.03
CA GLN A 9 33.94 -2.81 -1.70
C GLN A 9 34.44 -3.87 -0.71
N ARG A 10 35.09 -3.49 0.39
CA ARG A 10 35.48 -4.45 1.45
C ARG A 10 34.27 -5.14 2.10
N GLN A 11 33.18 -4.44 2.37
CA GLN A 11 31.97 -5.07 2.88
C GLN A 11 31.33 -6.00 1.85
N MET A 12 31.37 -5.64 0.57
CA MET A 12 30.88 -6.49 -0.52
C MET A 12 31.74 -7.75 -0.66
N CYS A 13 33.09 -7.60 -0.69
CA CYS A 13 34.01 -8.75 -0.79
C CYS A 13 33.95 -9.67 0.45
N ILE A 14 33.71 -9.15 1.66
CA ILE A 14 33.56 -9.98 2.87
C ILE A 14 32.24 -10.75 2.81
N ARG A 15 31.16 -10.18 2.27
CA ARG A 15 29.89 -10.89 2.05
C ARG A 15 30.00 -11.93 0.94
N ASP A 16 30.71 -11.62 -0.13
CA ASP A 16 30.90 -12.53 -1.27
C ASP A 16 31.82 -13.71 -0.98
N SER A 17 32.62 -13.67 0.10
CA SER A 17 33.57 -14.72 0.47
C SER A 17 33.10 -15.64 1.61
N ASN A 18 32.00 -15.29 2.29
CA ASN A 18 31.45 -16.11 3.37
C ASN A 18 30.02 -16.57 3.04
N TYR A 19 29.92 -17.61 2.25
CA TYR A 19 28.63 -18.19 1.83
C TYR A 19 27.95 -19.05 2.92
N ASN A 20 28.68 -19.38 3.99
CA ASN A 20 28.19 -20.26 5.06
C ASN A 20 27.72 -19.45 6.29
N MET A 21 26.86 -18.48 6.06
CA MET A 21 26.24 -17.73 7.15
C MET A 21 24.99 -18.44 7.66
N PRO A 22 24.83 -18.63 8.97
CA PRO A 22 23.59 -19.13 9.53
C PRO A 22 22.44 -18.15 9.25
N LEU A 23 21.22 -18.68 9.14
CA LEU A 23 20.03 -17.85 9.05
C LEU A 23 19.78 -17.16 10.38
N ALA A 24 19.55 -15.85 10.34
CA ALA A 24 19.01 -15.14 11.48
C ALA A 24 17.54 -15.55 11.69
N THR A 25 17.12 -15.63 12.93
CA THR A 25 15.72 -15.88 13.28
C THR A 25 14.86 -14.65 13.01
N VAL A 26 13.57 -14.84 12.86
CA VAL A 26 12.62 -13.72 12.66
C VAL A 26 12.72 -12.69 13.80
N PRO A 27 12.76 -13.07 15.10
CA PRO A 27 12.98 -12.11 16.18
C PRO A 27 14.25 -11.29 16.03
N GLU A 28 15.39 -11.92 15.77
CA GLU A 28 16.67 -11.21 15.61
C GLU A 28 16.63 -10.17 14.50
N ILE A 29 15.99 -10.50 13.37
CA ILE A 29 15.83 -9.54 12.27
C ILE A 29 14.97 -8.35 12.70
N TYR A 30 13.85 -8.58 13.40
CA TYR A 30 13.00 -7.48 13.88
C TYR A 30 13.71 -6.64 14.94
N GLU A 31 14.49 -7.23 15.83
CA GLU A 31 15.30 -6.50 16.81
C GLU A 31 16.32 -5.59 16.14
N LEU A 32 16.99 -6.07 15.10
CA LEU A 32 17.90 -5.26 14.29
C LEU A 32 17.17 -4.09 13.63
N ILE A 33 16.02 -4.35 12.97
CA ILE A 33 15.20 -3.31 12.32
C ILE A 33 14.79 -2.24 13.33
N VAL A 34 14.29 -2.65 14.50
CA VAL A 34 13.87 -1.70 15.56
C VAL A 34 15.05 -0.90 16.07
N SER A 35 16.22 -1.53 16.30
CA SER A 35 17.44 -0.86 16.72
C SER A 35 17.89 0.20 15.71
N ASP A 36 17.92 -0.16 14.42
CA ASP A 36 18.33 0.74 13.36
C ASP A 36 17.35 1.91 13.18
N LEU A 37 16.05 1.65 13.24
CA LEU A 37 15.03 2.71 13.17
C LEU A 37 15.10 3.66 14.38
N LYS A 38 15.27 3.15 15.59
CA LYS A 38 15.48 4.01 16.78
C LYS A 38 16.72 4.88 16.67
N LYS A 39 17.80 4.34 16.13
CA LYS A 39 19.01 5.12 15.86
C LYS A 39 18.75 6.17 14.77
N ALA A 40 18.12 5.79 13.66
CA ALA A 40 17.79 6.71 12.57
C ALA A 40 16.90 7.87 13.04
N GLU A 41 15.92 7.60 13.93
CA GLU A 41 15.05 8.62 14.52
C GLU A 41 15.81 9.79 15.17
N THR A 42 16.98 9.52 15.76
CA THR A 42 17.82 10.53 16.38
C THR A 42 18.76 11.24 15.41
N MET A 43 18.93 10.71 14.19
CA MET A 43 19.93 11.20 13.24
C MET A 43 19.33 12.07 12.13
N VAL A 44 18.05 11.90 11.81
CA VAL A 44 17.39 12.63 10.73
C VAL A 44 16.60 13.83 11.27
N PRO A 45 16.52 14.96 10.53
CA PRO A 45 15.81 16.14 11.01
C PRO A 45 14.29 15.94 10.98
N ALA A 46 13.59 16.75 11.74
CA ALA A 46 12.12 16.82 11.70
C ALA A 46 11.63 17.22 10.29
N ASN A 47 12.25 18.24 9.70
CA ASN A 47 11.97 18.72 8.36
C ASN A 47 13.26 19.15 7.68
N TYR A 48 13.27 19.06 6.35
CA TYR A 48 14.26 19.66 5.48
C TYR A 48 13.77 21.00 4.97
N THR A 49 14.68 21.94 4.73
CA THR A 49 14.37 23.30 4.27
C THR A 49 14.92 23.64 2.90
N LYS A 50 15.76 22.77 2.34
CA LYS A 50 16.49 23.03 1.09
C LYS A 50 16.39 21.88 0.13
N GLU A 51 16.38 22.21 -1.17
CA GLU A 51 16.60 21.23 -2.24
C GLU A 51 17.97 20.52 -2.06
N PRO A 52 18.11 19.25 -2.42
CA PRO A 52 17.09 18.37 -3.00
C PRO A 52 16.25 17.62 -1.97
N TYR A 53 16.33 17.97 -0.69
CA TYR A 53 15.71 17.20 0.41
C TYR A 53 14.29 17.67 0.76
N ALA A 54 13.96 18.91 0.37
CA ALA A 54 12.61 19.48 0.50
C ALA A 54 12.21 20.20 -0.79
N ARG A 55 10.92 20.21 -1.08
CA ARG A 55 10.34 20.89 -2.24
C ARG A 55 9.00 21.53 -1.85
N ASN A 56 8.86 22.85 -2.09
CA ASN A 56 7.64 23.58 -1.78
C ASN A 56 7.12 23.36 -0.34
N GLY A 57 8.02 23.28 0.64
CA GLY A 57 7.65 23.06 2.04
C GLY A 57 7.26 21.62 2.37
N VAL A 58 7.57 20.65 1.52
CA VAL A 58 7.33 19.22 1.74
C VAL A 58 8.65 18.46 1.79
N ASN A 59 8.80 17.55 2.72
CA ASN A 59 9.95 16.66 2.79
C ASN A 59 9.89 15.64 1.64
N ILE A 60 10.95 15.54 0.85
CA ILE A 60 11.12 14.50 -0.18
C ILE A 60 12.24 13.51 0.16
N ALA A 61 13.00 13.80 1.19
CA ALA A 61 13.96 12.87 1.78
C ALA A 61 13.40 12.29 3.10
N VAL A 62 14.01 11.21 3.55
CA VAL A 62 13.61 10.53 4.79
C VAL A 62 13.78 11.45 5.99
N SER A 63 12.67 11.84 6.60
CA SER A 63 12.62 12.69 7.79
C SER A 63 12.30 11.90 9.06
N GLN A 64 12.39 12.54 10.21
CA GLN A 64 12.04 11.92 11.49
C GLN A 64 10.62 11.36 11.52
N GLY A 65 9.65 12.07 10.92
CA GLY A 65 8.28 11.59 10.82
C GLY A 65 8.14 10.31 10.00
N ALA A 66 8.90 10.18 8.90
CA ALA A 66 8.94 8.96 8.10
C ALA A 66 9.52 7.78 8.88
N VAL A 67 10.62 7.99 9.63
CA VAL A 67 11.24 6.95 10.46
C VAL A 67 10.29 6.50 11.58
N LYS A 68 9.63 7.43 12.26
CA LYS A 68 8.66 7.12 13.32
C LYS A 68 7.46 6.35 12.78
N ALA A 69 6.92 6.75 11.63
CA ALA A 69 5.82 6.04 10.99
C ALA A 69 6.21 4.62 10.58
N THR A 70 7.42 4.44 10.05
CA THR A 70 7.97 3.11 9.74
C THR A 70 8.08 2.26 11.01
N LEU A 71 8.59 2.83 12.10
CA LEU A 71 8.72 2.13 13.39
C LEU A 71 7.34 1.74 13.96
N ALA A 72 6.34 2.62 13.83
CA ALA A 72 4.96 2.29 14.23
C ALA A 72 4.45 1.05 13.48
N TYR A 73 4.64 1.00 12.15
CA TYR A 73 4.23 -0.15 11.35
C TYR A 73 5.02 -1.42 11.70
N VAL A 74 6.32 -1.31 11.97
CA VAL A 74 7.14 -2.45 12.43
C VAL A 74 6.60 -3.02 13.74
N TYR A 75 6.21 -2.16 14.68
CA TYR A 75 5.55 -2.62 15.91
C TYR A 75 4.19 -3.29 15.65
N MET A 76 3.38 -2.78 14.72
CA MET A 76 2.15 -3.45 14.27
C MET A 76 2.43 -4.87 13.72
N ALA A 77 3.49 -5.01 12.92
CA ALA A 77 3.90 -6.29 12.36
C ALA A 77 4.40 -7.27 13.44
N MET A 78 5.18 -6.78 14.42
CA MET A 78 5.66 -7.58 15.55
C MET A 78 4.54 -8.00 16.50
N ALA A 79 3.51 -7.17 16.65
CA ALA A 79 2.34 -7.46 17.46
C ALA A 79 1.52 -8.63 16.88
N GLY A 80 1.47 -8.75 15.55
CA GLY A 80 0.78 -9.79 14.82
C GLY A 80 1.63 -11.03 14.51
N TRP A 81 1.11 -11.84 13.61
CA TRP A 81 1.79 -13.06 13.14
C TRP A 81 3.06 -12.73 12.31
N PRO A 82 4.14 -13.51 12.41
CA PRO A 82 4.31 -14.74 13.17
C PRO A 82 4.79 -14.53 14.61
N LEU A 83 5.24 -13.33 15.00
CA LEU A 83 5.81 -13.09 16.34
C LEU A 83 4.76 -13.07 17.44
N ASN A 84 3.55 -12.62 17.15
CA ASN A 84 2.41 -12.56 18.07
C ASN A 84 2.74 -11.88 19.41
N LYS A 85 3.54 -10.79 19.37
CA LYS A 85 3.91 -10.04 20.58
C LYS A 85 2.72 -9.35 21.25
N GLY A 86 1.58 -9.22 20.54
CA GLY A 86 0.29 -8.83 21.10
C GLY A 86 0.21 -7.42 21.64
N THR A 87 -0.50 -7.27 22.76
CA THR A 87 -0.93 -5.98 23.35
C THR A 87 0.20 -4.98 23.54
N GLU A 88 1.33 -5.39 24.09
CA GLU A 88 2.48 -4.50 24.34
C GLU A 88 2.96 -3.83 23.06
N TYR A 89 3.10 -4.59 21.98
CA TYR A 89 3.60 -4.05 20.71
C TYR A 89 2.56 -3.22 19.98
N TYR A 90 1.25 -3.49 20.15
CA TYR A 90 0.21 -2.57 19.70
C TYR A 90 0.25 -1.25 20.50
N GLN A 91 0.54 -1.26 21.79
CA GLN A 91 0.73 -0.03 22.58
C GLN A 91 1.93 0.78 22.07
N LEU A 92 3.06 0.12 21.78
CA LEU A 92 4.23 0.77 21.19
C LEU A 92 3.91 1.36 19.81
N ALA A 93 3.15 0.65 18.97
CA ALA A 93 2.69 1.14 17.69
C ALA A 93 1.80 2.37 17.83
N ALA A 94 0.81 2.32 18.71
CA ALA A 94 -0.08 3.45 18.98
C ALA A 94 0.69 4.68 19.47
N ALA A 95 1.62 4.49 20.42
CA ALA A 95 2.45 5.58 20.93
C ALA A 95 3.28 6.24 19.83
N LYS A 96 3.94 5.43 18.99
CA LYS A 96 4.80 5.94 17.91
C LYS A 96 3.99 6.61 16.78
N ALA A 97 2.84 6.06 16.41
CA ALA A 97 1.92 6.69 15.48
C ALA A 97 1.39 8.02 16.01
N LYS A 98 1.04 8.07 17.31
CA LYS A 98 0.58 9.30 17.98
C LYS A 98 1.62 10.41 17.94
N GLU A 99 2.89 10.10 18.16
CA GLU A 99 3.97 11.09 18.05
C GLU A 99 3.99 11.76 16.65
N VAL A 100 3.80 10.98 15.57
CA VAL A 100 3.74 11.52 14.20
C VAL A 100 2.52 12.40 14.00
N ILE A 101 1.35 11.92 14.45
CA ILE A 101 0.07 12.63 14.30
C ILE A 101 0.10 13.97 15.04
N ASP A 102 0.54 13.97 16.30
CA ASP A 102 0.60 15.18 17.13
C ASP A 102 1.59 16.20 16.56
N ALA A 103 2.76 15.76 16.10
CA ALA A 103 3.75 16.62 15.51
C ALA A 103 3.26 17.23 14.18
N ALA A 104 2.51 16.46 13.37
CA ALA A 104 1.89 16.97 12.15
C ALA A 104 0.79 17.99 12.48
N LYS A 105 -0.11 17.70 13.42
CA LYS A 105 -1.19 18.62 13.83
C LYS A 105 -0.68 19.91 14.48
N LYS A 106 0.45 19.85 15.18
CA LYS A 106 1.13 21.03 15.76
C LYS A 106 1.94 21.84 14.75
N GLY A 107 2.10 21.34 13.50
CA GLY A 107 2.96 21.96 12.50
C GLY A 107 4.45 21.78 12.74
N THR A 108 4.86 20.90 13.68
CA THR A 108 6.25 20.53 13.89
C THR A 108 6.80 19.75 12.70
N TYR A 109 5.97 18.88 12.10
CA TYR A 109 6.23 18.24 10.82
C TYR A 109 5.41 18.92 9.72
N TYR A 110 5.92 18.92 8.49
CA TYR A 110 5.27 19.51 7.31
C TYR A 110 4.16 18.62 6.73
N TYR A 111 3.72 17.60 7.46
CA TYR A 111 2.72 16.66 6.98
C TYR A 111 1.30 17.12 7.31
N LYS A 112 0.39 16.96 6.37
CA LYS A 112 -1.04 17.21 6.56
C LYS A 112 -1.86 16.35 5.58
N LEU A 113 -3.09 15.99 5.97
CA LEU A 113 -4.03 15.37 5.04
C LEU A 113 -4.46 16.39 3.97
N LEU A 114 -4.51 15.93 2.73
CA LEU A 114 -5.14 16.68 1.65
C LEU A 114 -6.67 16.65 1.83
N PRO A 115 -7.37 17.73 1.50
CA PRO A 115 -8.82 17.85 1.75
C PRO A 115 -9.67 16.92 0.87
N ASP A 116 -9.22 16.60 -0.33
CA ASP A 116 -9.87 15.66 -1.24
C ASP A 116 -8.93 14.50 -1.58
N TYR A 117 -9.47 13.29 -1.55
CA TYR A 117 -8.69 12.09 -1.88
C TYR A 117 -8.18 12.09 -3.33
N LYS A 118 -8.89 12.70 -4.27
CA LYS A 118 -8.45 12.82 -5.66
C LYS A 118 -7.10 13.54 -5.79
N GLN A 119 -6.85 14.50 -4.91
CA GLN A 119 -5.59 15.25 -4.91
C GLN A 119 -4.38 14.39 -4.53
N VAL A 120 -4.59 13.34 -3.73
CA VAL A 120 -3.49 12.46 -3.24
C VAL A 120 -2.69 11.83 -4.40
N TYR A 121 -3.36 11.58 -5.52
CA TYR A 121 -2.77 10.94 -6.69
C TYR A 121 -2.78 11.83 -7.94
N SER A 122 -3.12 13.11 -7.78
CA SER A 122 -3.09 14.05 -8.89
C SER A 122 -1.66 14.44 -9.28
N MET A 123 -1.46 14.82 -10.53
CA MET A 123 -0.18 15.34 -11.02
C MET A 123 0.19 16.66 -10.37
N GLU A 124 -0.81 17.47 -9.96
CA GLU A 124 -0.61 18.72 -9.22
C GLU A 124 0.21 18.51 -7.94
N TYR A 125 -0.06 17.42 -7.21
CA TYR A 125 0.63 17.10 -5.96
C TYR A 125 1.71 16.01 -6.13
N ASN A 126 2.01 15.59 -7.35
CA ASN A 126 2.87 14.43 -7.59
C ASN A 126 4.25 14.52 -6.91
N LYS A 127 4.90 15.70 -6.98
CA LYS A 127 6.29 15.87 -6.49
C LYS A 127 6.40 16.61 -5.16
N ASN A 128 5.28 17.08 -4.61
CA ASN A 128 5.22 17.90 -3.40
C ASN A 128 3.98 17.59 -2.54
N ASN A 129 3.58 16.34 -2.48
CA ASN A 129 2.41 15.91 -1.72
C ASN A 129 2.70 15.99 -0.20
N PRO A 130 1.99 16.86 0.54
CA PRO A 130 2.21 17.03 1.97
C PRO A 130 1.73 15.84 2.81
N GLU A 131 1.03 14.88 2.21
CA GLU A 131 0.57 13.68 2.90
C GLU A 131 1.62 12.56 2.89
N VAL A 132 2.58 12.59 1.96
CA VAL A 132 3.58 11.55 1.79
C VAL A 132 4.72 11.71 2.80
N LEU A 133 4.86 10.75 3.71
CA LEU A 133 5.96 10.68 4.68
C LEU A 133 7.20 10.02 4.08
N LEU A 134 6.98 8.98 3.29
CA LEU A 134 8.04 8.25 2.61
C LEU A 134 7.58 7.90 1.20
N GLY A 135 8.37 8.27 0.19
CA GLY A 135 8.07 8.01 -1.21
C GLY A 135 9.31 7.86 -2.07
N VAL A 136 9.12 7.32 -3.27
CA VAL A 136 10.10 7.30 -4.34
C VAL A 136 9.62 8.22 -5.44
N TYR A 137 10.44 9.19 -5.80
CA TYR A 137 10.13 10.23 -6.76
C TYR A 137 10.79 9.95 -8.10
N TYR A 138 10.02 10.04 -9.17
CA TYR A 138 10.45 9.77 -10.54
C TYR A 138 10.48 11.05 -11.37
N ASN A 139 11.16 11.00 -12.52
CA ASN A 139 11.23 12.11 -13.45
C ASN A 139 11.22 11.60 -14.89
N LEU A 140 10.24 12.05 -15.67
CA LEU A 140 10.20 11.81 -17.12
C LEU A 140 11.42 12.45 -17.78
N GLY A 141 12.07 11.74 -18.69
CA GLY A 141 13.16 12.27 -19.50
C GLY A 141 14.57 12.04 -18.97
N ILE A 142 14.77 11.45 -17.79
CA ILE A 142 16.11 11.06 -17.33
C ILE A 142 16.46 9.67 -17.86
N ASP A 143 15.62 8.69 -17.65
CA ASP A 143 15.74 7.33 -18.17
C ASP A 143 14.37 6.64 -18.06
N ALA A 144 13.91 6.02 -19.14
CA ALA A 144 12.65 5.29 -19.14
C ALA A 144 12.60 4.13 -18.13
N LEU A 145 13.76 3.61 -17.73
CA LEU A 145 13.86 2.53 -16.74
C LEU A 145 13.77 3.00 -15.29
N THR A 146 13.85 4.30 -15.03
CA THR A 146 13.82 4.88 -13.68
C THR A 146 12.44 5.36 -13.23
N ASN A 147 11.45 5.23 -14.09
CA ASN A 147 10.10 5.73 -13.84
C ASN A 147 9.26 4.79 -12.99
N ALA A 148 8.20 5.34 -12.43
CA ALA A 148 7.17 4.53 -11.76
C ALA A 148 6.60 3.53 -12.78
N PRO A 149 6.90 2.25 -12.67
CA PRO A 149 6.44 1.30 -13.65
C PRO A 149 4.93 1.11 -13.53
N LEU A 150 4.29 0.77 -14.66
CA LEU A 150 3.14 -0.09 -14.65
C LEU A 150 1.79 0.63 -14.49
N ALA A 151 1.67 1.86 -14.97
CA ALA A 151 0.36 2.49 -15.07
C ALA A 151 -0.58 1.63 -15.94
N ASP A 152 -0.08 1.10 -17.05
CA ASP A 152 -0.82 0.28 -18.00
C ASP A 152 -1.07 -1.16 -17.54
N PHE A 153 -0.28 -1.71 -16.63
CA PHE A 153 -0.56 -3.04 -16.05
C PHE A 153 -1.83 -3.06 -15.20
N LEU A 154 -2.24 -1.91 -14.71
CA LEU A 154 -3.43 -1.75 -13.88
C LEU A 154 -4.72 -1.58 -14.68
N ALA A 155 -4.62 -1.36 -16.00
CA ALA A 155 -5.77 -1.22 -16.87
C ALA A 155 -6.08 -2.51 -17.62
N ASP A 156 -7.38 -2.70 -17.92
CA ASP A 156 -7.86 -3.83 -18.70
C ASP A 156 -7.23 -3.85 -20.11
N TYR A 157 -6.85 -5.04 -20.58
CA TYR A 157 -6.29 -5.22 -21.92
C TYR A 157 -7.23 -4.74 -23.03
N ALA A 158 -8.54 -4.81 -22.81
CA ALA A 158 -9.54 -4.33 -23.75
C ALA A 158 -9.79 -2.82 -23.67
N TYR A 159 -9.13 -2.10 -22.75
CA TYR A 159 -9.30 -0.67 -22.57
C TYR A 159 -8.78 0.13 -23.77
N GLY A 160 -9.55 1.15 -24.20
CA GLY A 160 -9.24 1.94 -25.41
C GLY A 160 -7.93 2.74 -25.33
N GLY A 161 -7.54 3.19 -24.15
CA GLY A 161 -6.28 3.90 -23.89
C GLY A 161 -5.03 3.00 -23.78
N GLY A 162 -5.19 1.70 -23.93
CA GLY A 162 -4.16 0.70 -23.72
C GLY A 162 -4.25 0.08 -22.32
N GLY A 163 -3.60 -1.06 -22.14
CA GLY A 163 -3.55 -1.78 -20.89
C GLY A 163 -3.02 -3.19 -21.10
N TRP A 164 -2.40 -3.76 -20.08
CA TRP A 164 -1.86 -5.12 -20.13
C TRP A 164 -2.73 -6.13 -19.38
N GLY A 165 -3.61 -5.64 -18.48
CA GLY A 165 -4.51 -6.50 -17.72
C GLY A 165 -3.81 -7.40 -16.69
N ASP A 166 -2.58 -7.07 -16.31
CA ASP A 166 -1.77 -7.92 -15.43
C ASP A 166 -2.21 -7.84 -13.96
N THR A 167 -2.86 -6.73 -13.59
CA THR A 167 -3.29 -6.50 -12.20
C THR A 167 -4.66 -5.86 -12.16
N ASN A 168 -5.62 -6.60 -11.62
CA ASN A 168 -7.01 -6.17 -11.51
C ASN A 168 -7.43 -6.10 -10.04
N GLY A 169 -8.45 -5.29 -9.76
CA GLY A 169 -9.10 -5.28 -8.47
C GLY A 169 -9.93 -6.54 -8.24
N GLU A 170 -9.95 -7.02 -7.02
CA GLU A 170 -10.86 -8.08 -6.60
C GLU A 170 -12.31 -7.56 -6.59
N ILE A 171 -13.22 -8.32 -7.20
CA ILE A 171 -14.63 -7.92 -7.37
C ILE A 171 -15.31 -7.69 -6.02
N LYS A 172 -15.13 -8.60 -5.06
CA LYS A 172 -15.72 -8.46 -3.72
C LYS A 172 -15.18 -7.24 -2.98
N PHE A 173 -13.87 -6.99 -3.06
CA PHE A 173 -13.26 -5.83 -2.44
C PHE A 173 -13.75 -4.52 -3.08
N TRP A 174 -13.89 -4.48 -4.41
CA TRP A 174 -14.49 -3.35 -5.12
C TRP A 174 -15.96 -3.14 -4.73
N TYR A 175 -16.73 -4.22 -4.60
CA TYR A 175 -18.13 -4.17 -4.21
C TYR A 175 -18.30 -3.58 -2.80
N ASP A 176 -17.51 -4.06 -1.85
CA ASP A 176 -17.51 -3.59 -0.46
C ASP A 176 -16.86 -2.20 -0.29
N PHE A 177 -16.17 -1.71 -1.31
CA PHE A 177 -15.48 -0.44 -1.25
C PHE A 177 -16.49 0.72 -1.15
N PRO A 178 -16.39 1.55 -0.10
CA PRO A 178 -17.33 2.65 0.09
C PRO A 178 -17.35 3.63 -1.07
N LYS A 179 -18.55 4.05 -1.46
CA LYS A 179 -18.75 5.08 -2.50
C LYS A 179 -18.13 6.41 -2.06
N GLY A 180 -17.72 7.22 -3.02
CA GLY A 180 -17.18 8.56 -2.80
C GLY A 180 -15.87 8.80 -3.53
N SER A 181 -15.28 9.97 -3.27
CA SER A 181 -14.08 10.49 -3.94
C SER A 181 -12.92 9.46 -3.97
N ARG A 182 -12.74 8.70 -2.90
CA ARG A 182 -11.67 7.68 -2.83
C ARG A 182 -11.91 6.52 -3.77
N LYS A 183 -13.16 6.00 -3.87
CA LYS A 183 -13.47 4.92 -4.81
C LYS A 183 -13.24 5.37 -6.25
N ASP A 184 -13.75 6.58 -6.58
CA ASP A 184 -13.64 7.17 -7.91
C ASP A 184 -12.20 7.49 -8.31
N ALA A 185 -11.34 7.82 -7.36
CA ALA A 185 -9.91 8.04 -7.59
C ALA A 185 -9.08 6.75 -7.59
N SER A 186 -9.60 5.66 -7.02
CA SER A 186 -8.90 4.38 -6.95
C SER A 186 -9.15 3.50 -8.15
N TYR A 187 -10.36 3.50 -8.67
CA TYR A 187 -10.79 2.67 -9.80
C TYR A 187 -11.26 3.54 -10.94
N PHE A 188 -11.16 3.04 -12.17
CA PHE A 188 -11.83 3.65 -13.29
C PHE A 188 -13.34 3.65 -13.06
N PRO A 189 -14.00 4.82 -12.95
CA PRO A 189 -15.44 4.88 -12.74
C PRO A 189 -16.22 4.31 -13.91
N LYS A 190 -15.69 4.50 -15.11
CA LYS A 190 -16.14 3.95 -16.39
C LYS A 190 -14.94 3.58 -17.24
N ILE A 191 -15.15 2.71 -18.21
CA ILE A 191 -14.15 2.33 -19.20
C ILE A 191 -14.66 2.61 -20.60
N ILE A 192 -13.74 2.83 -21.56
CA ILE A 192 -14.01 2.81 -22.99
C ILE A 192 -13.26 1.61 -23.55
N LEU A 193 -13.95 0.71 -24.23
CA LEU A 193 -13.33 -0.45 -24.86
C LEU A 193 -12.63 -0.04 -26.16
N LYS A 194 -11.64 -0.84 -26.56
CA LYS A 194 -10.86 -0.61 -27.77
C LYS A 194 -11.76 -0.52 -29.01
N ASN A 195 -11.57 0.52 -29.82
CA ASN A 195 -12.37 0.84 -31.00
C ASN A 195 -13.82 1.29 -30.71
N GLU A 196 -14.15 1.59 -29.47
CA GLU A 196 -15.44 2.18 -29.09
C GLU A 196 -15.27 3.65 -28.66
N THR A 197 -16.40 4.33 -28.52
CA THR A 197 -16.50 5.69 -27.96
C THR A 197 -17.46 5.76 -26.78
N GLN A 198 -18.15 4.65 -26.48
CA GLN A 198 -19.14 4.59 -25.43
C GLN A 198 -18.47 4.28 -24.09
N LEU A 199 -18.78 5.09 -23.06
CA LEU A 199 -18.44 4.81 -21.67
C LEU A 199 -19.29 3.67 -21.13
N ARG A 200 -18.63 2.65 -20.55
CA ARG A 200 -19.25 1.46 -20.00
C ARG A 200 -18.86 1.25 -18.56
N ASP A 201 -19.65 0.50 -17.84
CA ASP A 201 -19.22 -0.08 -16.58
C ASP A 201 -18.22 -1.22 -16.83
N TRP A 202 -17.27 -1.41 -15.92
CA TRP A 202 -16.24 -2.44 -16.09
C TRP A 202 -16.81 -3.85 -16.22
N TRP A 203 -18.02 -4.09 -15.69
CA TRP A 203 -18.68 -5.39 -15.76
C TRP A 203 -19.45 -5.64 -17.05
N GLU A 204 -19.57 -4.67 -17.95
CA GLU A 204 -20.20 -4.84 -19.24
C GLU A 204 -19.24 -5.54 -20.22
N ASP A 205 -19.74 -6.56 -20.88
CA ASP A 205 -19.06 -7.25 -21.97
C ASP A 205 -20.02 -7.31 -23.18
N PRO A 206 -19.96 -6.33 -24.09
CA PRO A 206 -20.94 -6.15 -25.14
C PRO A 206 -20.81 -7.14 -26.31
N ASN A 207 -19.69 -7.88 -26.37
CA ASN A 207 -19.45 -8.79 -27.48
C ASN A 207 -19.39 -10.24 -26.98
N PRO A 208 -20.56 -10.96 -27.03
CA PRO A 208 -20.60 -12.36 -26.59
C PRO A 208 -19.85 -13.32 -27.53
N GLU A 209 -19.59 -12.91 -28.79
CA GLU A 209 -18.85 -13.73 -29.76
C GLU A 209 -17.31 -13.61 -29.57
N ALA A 210 -16.86 -12.50 -28.98
CA ALA A 210 -15.47 -12.27 -28.64
C ALA A 210 -15.36 -11.67 -27.23
N PRO A 211 -15.66 -12.48 -26.19
CA PRO A 211 -15.71 -12.01 -24.82
C PRO A 211 -14.34 -11.51 -24.34
N ARG A 212 -14.39 -10.52 -23.45
CA ARG A 212 -13.17 -10.04 -22.79
C ARG A 212 -12.53 -11.16 -21.98
N VAL A 213 -11.19 -11.25 -22.05
CA VAL A 213 -10.43 -12.26 -21.31
C VAL A 213 -10.56 -12.07 -19.80
N VAL A 214 -10.56 -10.83 -19.36
CA VAL A 214 -10.76 -10.45 -17.96
C VAL A 214 -11.83 -9.36 -17.87
N VAL A 215 -12.84 -9.58 -17.02
CA VAL A 215 -13.87 -8.62 -16.70
C VAL A 215 -13.77 -8.35 -15.20
N ALA A 216 -13.02 -7.30 -14.85
CA ALA A 216 -12.71 -6.96 -13.47
C ALA A 216 -12.54 -5.44 -13.28
N PRO A 217 -12.69 -4.92 -12.05
CA PRO A 217 -12.44 -3.51 -11.79
C PRO A 217 -10.94 -3.21 -11.94
N CYS A 218 -10.63 -2.11 -12.63
CA CYS A 218 -9.26 -1.68 -12.90
C CYS A 218 -8.89 -0.49 -12.03
N PHE A 219 -7.64 -0.44 -11.59
CA PHE A 219 -7.11 0.65 -10.77
C PHE A 219 -6.63 1.83 -11.61
N MET A 220 -6.82 3.06 -11.09
CA MET A 220 -6.50 4.29 -11.81
C MET A 220 -5.39 5.14 -11.14
N LYS A 221 -5.08 4.91 -9.89
CA LYS A 221 -4.21 5.78 -9.06
C LYS A 221 -2.86 6.16 -9.69
N LYS A 222 -2.26 5.27 -10.46
CA LYS A 222 -0.94 5.47 -11.07
C LYS A 222 -0.98 5.80 -12.55
N VAL A 223 -2.17 5.91 -13.12
CA VAL A 223 -2.31 6.18 -14.54
C VAL A 223 -2.07 7.66 -14.82
N GLU A 224 -1.27 7.94 -15.84
CA GLU A 224 -0.98 9.26 -16.37
C GLU A 224 -0.81 9.18 -17.89
N THR A 225 -0.81 10.33 -18.57
CA THR A 225 -0.57 10.37 -20.02
C THR A 225 0.92 10.17 -20.34
N THR A 226 1.22 9.89 -21.60
CA THR A 226 2.63 9.79 -22.09
C THR A 226 3.42 11.09 -21.93
N THR A 227 2.76 12.21 -21.71
CA THR A 227 3.36 13.53 -21.48
C THR A 227 3.41 13.91 -20.00
N GLY A 228 3.00 13.02 -19.09
CA GLY A 228 3.00 13.25 -17.64
C GLY A 228 1.86 14.15 -17.16
N GLU A 229 0.74 14.16 -17.87
CA GLU A 229 -0.46 14.89 -17.49
C GLU A 229 -1.49 13.96 -16.84
N GLU A 230 -2.54 14.53 -16.23
CA GLU A 230 -3.66 13.74 -15.72
C GLU A 230 -4.32 12.94 -16.84
N PHE A 231 -4.57 11.67 -16.55
CA PHE A 231 -5.24 10.79 -17.50
C PHE A 231 -6.75 11.00 -17.48
N ASP A 232 -7.31 11.36 -18.64
CA ASP A 232 -8.74 11.46 -18.85
C ASP A 232 -9.30 10.15 -19.42
N TYR A 233 -9.85 9.31 -18.56
CA TYR A 233 -10.43 8.02 -18.93
C TYR A 233 -11.65 8.14 -19.87
N THR A 234 -12.22 9.34 -20.01
CA THR A 234 -13.34 9.59 -20.93
C THR A 234 -12.90 9.84 -22.37
N ASN A 235 -11.59 10.00 -22.58
CA ASN A 235 -11.01 10.27 -23.88
C ASN A 235 -10.26 9.04 -24.43
N PRO A 236 -10.84 8.27 -25.36
CA PRO A 236 -10.23 7.03 -25.86
C PRO A 236 -8.96 7.26 -26.71
N LYS A 237 -8.65 8.52 -27.06
CA LYS A 237 -7.47 8.86 -27.86
C LYS A 237 -6.23 9.10 -27.03
N ILE A 238 -6.37 9.23 -25.73
CA ILE A 238 -5.24 9.45 -24.82
C ILE A 238 -4.64 8.09 -24.45
N SER A 239 -3.38 7.89 -24.79
CA SER A 239 -2.63 6.71 -24.38
C SER A 239 -2.08 6.86 -22.96
N MET A 240 -2.16 5.80 -22.19
CA MET A 240 -1.52 5.71 -20.89
C MET A 240 -0.01 5.61 -21.04
N ASN A 241 0.70 6.17 -20.07
CA ASN A 241 2.14 6.03 -20.01
C ASN A 241 2.53 4.72 -19.32
N GLN A 242 3.33 3.92 -20.01
CA GLN A 242 3.87 2.69 -19.44
C GLN A 242 4.82 2.97 -18.27
N ASN A 243 5.62 4.02 -18.39
CA ASN A 243 6.63 4.42 -17.43
C ASN A 243 6.36 5.85 -16.96
N GLY A 244 5.40 5.99 -16.04
CA GLY A 244 4.97 7.27 -15.54
C GLY A 244 5.93 7.92 -14.52
N GLU A 245 5.69 9.19 -14.22
CA GLU A 245 6.43 9.91 -13.17
C GLU A 245 5.65 10.03 -11.85
N LYS A 246 4.48 9.41 -11.73
CA LYS A 246 3.73 9.44 -10.47
C LYS A 246 4.55 8.85 -9.32
N THR A 247 4.70 9.66 -8.28
CA THR A 247 5.42 9.29 -7.06
C THR A 247 4.92 7.97 -6.49
N HIS A 248 5.85 7.07 -6.18
CA HIS A 248 5.52 5.87 -5.44
C HIS A 248 5.43 6.21 -3.95
N GLN A 249 4.21 6.30 -3.44
CA GLN A 249 3.92 6.69 -2.05
C GLN A 249 4.04 5.46 -1.15
N ILE A 250 5.12 5.36 -0.38
CA ILE A 250 5.38 4.19 0.49
C ILE A 250 4.62 4.28 1.80
N ILE A 251 4.62 5.47 2.43
CA ILE A 251 3.86 5.75 3.65
C ILE A 251 3.21 7.12 3.53
N ARG A 252 1.92 7.19 3.85
CA ARG A 252 1.15 8.43 3.93
C ARG A 252 0.59 8.66 5.33
N LEU A 253 0.33 9.92 5.66
CA LEU A 253 -0.21 10.31 6.96
C LEU A 253 -1.55 9.62 7.29
N ALA A 254 -2.42 9.45 6.29
CA ALA A 254 -3.69 8.74 6.45
C ALA A 254 -3.52 7.30 6.94
N GLU A 255 -2.46 6.60 6.48
CA GLU A 255 -2.14 5.25 6.94
C GLU A 255 -1.75 5.25 8.42
N VAL A 256 -0.97 6.26 8.86
CA VAL A 256 -0.59 6.42 10.27
C VAL A 256 -1.82 6.63 11.16
N TYR A 257 -2.84 7.34 10.67
CA TYR A 257 -4.12 7.52 11.39
C TYR A 257 -4.85 6.17 11.53
N CYS A 258 -4.90 5.38 10.46
CA CYS A 258 -5.50 4.05 10.50
C CYS A 258 -4.72 3.10 11.44
N TRP A 259 -3.39 3.11 11.40
CA TRP A 259 -2.55 2.29 12.30
C TRP A 259 -2.72 2.67 13.76
N TYR A 260 -2.81 3.97 14.06
CA TYR A 260 -3.10 4.43 15.42
C TYR A 260 -4.45 3.88 15.92
N ALA A 261 -5.51 4.05 15.13
CA ALA A 261 -6.83 3.59 15.50
C ALA A 261 -6.89 2.06 15.66
N GLU A 262 -6.27 1.31 14.75
CA GLU A 262 -6.18 -0.15 14.84
C GLU A 262 -5.39 -0.58 16.08
N ALA A 263 -4.26 0.06 16.36
CA ALA A 263 -3.41 -0.27 17.50
C ALA A 263 -4.10 0.04 18.84
N VAL A 264 -4.83 1.15 18.95
CA VAL A 264 -5.69 1.47 20.11
C VAL A 264 -6.74 0.37 20.31
N GLY A 265 -7.43 -0.02 19.24
CA GLY A 265 -8.44 -1.07 19.28
C GLY A 265 -7.87 -2.42 19.72
N ARG A 266 -6.76 -2.86 19.13
CA ARG A 266 -6.17 -4.18 19.42
C ARG A 266 -5.45 -4.24 20.78
N SER A 267 -4.88 -3.14 21.23
CA SER A 267 -4.29 -3.08 22.57
C SER A 267 -5.32 -2.95 23.67
N LYS A 268 -6.54 -2.56 23.33
CA LYS A 268 -7.63 -2.22 24.28
C LYS A 268 -7.22 -1.13 25.27
N THR A 269 -6.35 -0.21 24.83
CA THR A 269 -5.82 0.91 25.62
C THR A 269 -5.83 2.20 24.81
N GLY A 270 -5.85 3.33 25.52
CA GLY A 270 -5.89 4.64 24.87
C GLY A 270 -7.32 5.17 24.66
N SER A 271 -7.43 6.29 23.98
CA SER A 271 -8.71 6.99 23.80
C SER A 271 -9.43 6.51 22.53
N ILE A 272 -10.53 5.78 22.71
CA ILE A 272 -11.44 5.42 21.61
C ILE A 272 -11.93 6.69 20.91
N THR A 273 -12.31 7.72 21.68
CA THR A 273 -12.82 8.99 21.10
C THR A 273 -11.80 9.62 20.15
N GLU A 274 -10.54 9.70 20.56
CA GLU A 274 -9.49 10.26 19.71
C GLU A 274 -9.26 9.40 18.46
N ALA A 275 -9.15 8.08 18.63
CA ALA A 275 -8.93 7.14 17.54
C ALA A 275 -10.08 7.18 16.52
N VAL A 276 -11.32 7.22 16.99
CA VAL A 276 -12.52 7.36 16.13
C VAL A 276 -12.51 8.69 15.38
N ASN A 277 -12.17 9.80 16.04
CA ASN A 277 -12.12 11.10 15.37
C ASN A 277 -11.08 11.12 14.25
N LEU A 278 -9.88 10.56 14.49
CA LEU A 278 -8.84 10.45 13.48
C LEU A 278 -9.26 9.55 12.32
N LEU A 279 -9.91 8.43 12.62
CA LEU A 279 -10.41 7.51 11.59
C LEU A 279 -11.51 8.17 10.74
N ASN A 280 -12.38 8.98 11.38
CA ASN A 280 -13.39 9.76 10.68
C ASN A 280 -12.77 10.88 9.81
N GLU A 281 -11.65 11.49 10.19
CA GLU A 281 -10.93 12.44 9.30
C GLU A 281 -10.56 11.76 7.98
N VAL A 282 -10.02 10.53 8.02
CA VAL A 282 -9.69 9.75 6.83
C VAL A 282 -10.95 9.40 6.04
N ARG A 283 -11.98 8.92 6.74
CA ARG A 283 -13.23 8.50 6.09
C ARG A 283 -13.99 9.66 5.46
N ASN A 284 -14.13 10.78 6.14
CA ASN A 284 -14.83 11.95 5.63
C ASN A 284 -14.16 12.51 4.37
N ARG A 285 -12.82 12.55 4.35
CA ARG A 285 -12.04 12.91 3.16
C ARG A 285 -12.30 11.93 2.00
N ALA A 286 -12.36 10.64 2.29
CA ALA A 286 -12.62 9.59 1.31
C ALA A 286 -14.02 9.65 0.70
N ASN A 287 -15.00 10.08 1.48
CA ASN A 287 -16.38 10.23 1.02
C ASN A 287 -16.58 11.47 0.13
N GLY A 288 -15.73 12.50 0.28
CA GLY A 288 -15.87 13.76 -0.46
C GLY A 288 -17.20 14.44 -0.17
N SER A 289 -18.04 14.66 -1.20
CA SER A 289 -19.33 15.33 -1.09
C SER A 289 -20.48 14.46 -0.57
N VAL A 290 -20.26 13.18 -0.27
CA VAL A 290 -21.29 12.28 0.25
C VAL A 290 -21.50 12.56 1.74
N VAL A 291 -22.28 13.58 2.04
CA VAL A 291 -22.48 14.10 3.42
C VAL A 291 -23.19 13.09 4.32
N ALA A 292 -24.10 12.28 3.79
CA ALA A 292 -24.87 11.29 4.56
C ALA A 292 -24.00 10.21 5.23
N GLU A 293 -22.79 10.01 4.75
CA GLU A 293 -21.85 9.00 5.25
C GLU A 293 -20.71 9.60 6.11
N ARG A 294 -20.88 10.84 6.57
CA ARG A 294 -19.88 11.47 7.45
C ARG A 294 -19.97 10.95 8.88
N ASP A 295 -18.82 10.93 9.55
CA ASP A 295 -18.69 10.52 10.96
C ASP A 295 -19.40 9.21 11.27
N ILE A 296 -19.21 8.22 10.37
CA ILE A 296 -19.86 6.91 10.46
C ILE A 296 -19.34 6.09 11.64
N TYR A 297 -18.08 6.27 12.01
CA TYR A 297 -17.49 5.63 13.18
C TYR A 297 -17.92 6.37 14.45
N LYS A 298 -18.45 5.65 15.42
CA LYS A 298 -19.02 6.23 16.65
C LYS A 298 -18.08 6.02 17.83
N THR A 299 -17.97 7.02 18.69
CA THR A 299 -17.16 6.94 19.91
C THR A 299 -17.66 5.92 20.92
N THR A 300 -18.83 5.36 20.67
CA THR A 300 -19.44 4.26 21.45
C THR A 300 -19.03 2.87 20.95
N MET A 301 -18.20 2.78 19.90
CA MET A 301 -17.69 1.50 19.41
C MET A 301 -16.88 0.77 20.49
N SER A 302 -16.92 -0.55 20.45
CA SER A 302 -15.96 -1.36 21.21
C SER A 302 -14.54 -1.22 20.64
N TYR A 303 -13.54 -1.57 21.45
CA TYR A 303 -12.15 -1.64 20.95
C TYR A 303 -12.00 -2.62 19.78
N ASP A 304 -12.67 -3.75 19.82
CA ASP A 304 -12.59 -4.76 18.78
C ASP A 304 -13.25 -4.26 17.48
N ASP A 305 -14.40 -3.58 17.55
CA ASP A 305 -15.04 -2.96 16.38
C ASP A 305 -14.18 -1.84 15.79
N LEU A 306 -13.54 -1.02 16.63
CA LEU A 306 -12.62 0.03 16.20
C LEU A 306 -11.42 -0.58 15.45
N ALA A 307 -10.83 -1.66 15.97
CA ALA A 307 -9.71 -2.33 15.33
C ALA A 307 -10.07 -2.85 13.93
N GLU A 308 -11.25 -3.49 13.80
CA GLU A 308 -11.69 -4.01 12.50
C GLU A 308 -12.11 -2.89 11.54
N ALA A 309 -12.73 -1.81 12.03
CA ALA A 309 -13.03 -0.64 11.22
C ALA A 309 -11.76 0.01 10.66
N ALA A 310 -10.75 0.22 11.52
CA ALA A 310 -9.48 0.79 11.12
C ALA A 310 -8.70 -0.11 10.14
N TYR A 311 -8.70 -1.42 10.36
CA TYR A 311 -8.12 -2.40 9.44
C TYR A 311 -8.78 -2.36 8.05
N LYS A 312 -10.11 -2.23 7.98
CA LYS A 312 -10.84 -2.10 6.71
C LYS A 312 -10.56 -0.75 6.04
N GLU A 313 -10.61 0.34 6.83
CA GLU A 313 -10.35 1.70 6.33
C GLU A 313 -8.96 1.82 5.72
N HIS A 314 -7.93 1.24 6.38
CA HIS A 314 -6.59 1.16 5.84
C HIS A 314 -6.53 0.40 4.52
N GLY A 315 -7.23 -0.74 4.41
CA GLY A 315 -7.31 -1.49 3.16
C GLY A 315 -7.87 -0.68 2.00
N TRP A 316 -8.95 0.08 2.23
CA TRP A 316 -9.52 0.97 1.21
C TRP A 316 -8.60 2.15 0.89
N GLU A 317 -7.89 2.66 1.88
CA GLU A 317 -6.97 3.78 1.72
C GLU A 317 -5.78 3.44 0.80
N ILE A 318 -5.24 2.23 0.90
CA ILE A 318 -4.09 1.79 0.12
C ILE A 318 -4.47 1.00 -1.15
N ALA A 319 -5.75 0.76 -1.43
CA ALA A 319 -6.20 -0.03 -2.58
C ALA A 319 -5.57 0.46 -3.89
N GLY A 320 -5.20 -0.46 -4.77
CA GLY A 320 -4.55 -0.15 -6.04
C GLY A 320 -3.07 0.20 -5.93
N TYR A 321 -2.47 0.07 -4.77
CA TYR A 321 -1.03 0.13 -4.61
C TYR A 321 -0.43 -1.24 -4.83
N TYR A 322 0.30 -1.32 -5.89
CA TYR A 322 1.04 -2.46 -6.38
C TYR A 322 2.53 -2.13 -6.23
N TRP A 323 3.38 -2.99 -5.73
CA TRP A 323 4.81 -2.78 -5.46
C TRP A 323 5.16 -1.75 -4.36
N GLY A 324 5.84 -2.22 -3.37
CA GLY A 324 6.72 -1.43 -2.53
C GLY A 324 6.11 -0.68 -1.36
N ASN A 325 4.80 -0.65 -1.16
CA ASN A 325 4.24 -0.10 0.08
C ASN A 325 4.64 -0.96 1.27
N ILE A 326 5.07 -0.32 2.35
CA ILE A 326 5.36 -1.00 3.62
C ILE A 326 4.12 -1.76 4.10
N ALA A 327 2.95 -1.16 3.97
CA ALA A 327 1.69 -1.70 4.45
C ALA A 327 0.72 -2.07 3.31
N THR A 328 1.18 -2.78 2.29
CA THR A 328 0.24 -3.32 1.30
C THR A 328 -0.78 -4.23 1.96
N ARG A 329 -1.96 -4.36 1.35
CA ARG A 329 -3.04 -5.21 1.90
C ARG A 329 -2.58 -6.65 2.18
N ALA A 330 -1.72 -7.23 1.34
CA ALA A 330 -1.15 -8.55 1.58
C ALA A 330 -0.35 -8.64 2.89
N ARG A 331 0.42 -7.59 3.21
CA ARG A 331 1.19 -7.52 4.47
C ARG A 331 0.28 -7.38 5.69
N ASP A 332 -0.83 -6.62 5.56
CA ASP A 332 -1.85 -6.54 6.60
C ASP A 332 -2.52 -7.90 6.83
N MET A 333 -2.88 -8.59 5.75
CA MET A 333 -3.44 -9.95 5.85
C MET A 333 -2.44 -10.93 6.48
N PHE A 334 -1.15 -10.81 6.15
CA PHE A 334 -0.08 -11.62 6.71
C PHE A 334 0.06 -11.41 8.22
N ARG A 335 0.24 -10.16 8.68
CA ARG A 335 0.37 -9.87 10.12
C ARG A 335 -0.88 -10.21 10.92
N MET A 336 -2.04 -10.25 10.26
CA MET A 336 -3.30 -10.65 10.87
C MET A 336 -3.63 -12.13 10.70
N ASN A 337 -2.73 -12.91 10.08
CA ASN A 337 -2.90 -14.34 9.78
C ASN A 337 -4.19 -14.63 8.97
N ARG A 338 -4.53 -13.75 8.02
CA ARG A 338 -5.79 -13.82 7.23
C ARG A 338 -5.58 -14.30 5.79
N ILE A 339 -4.34 -14.65 5.40
CA ILE A 339 -4.05 -15.05 4.01
C ILE A 339 -4.74 -16.38 3.67
N LYS A 340 -4.76 -17.32 4.61
CA LYS A 340 -5.46 -18.61 4.42
C LYS A 340 -6.96 -18.41 4.19
N ASP A 341 -7.62 -17.59 5.01
CA ASP A 341 -9.05 -17.33 4.88
C ASP A 341 -9.37 -16.67 3.53
N HIS A 342 -8.50 -15.76 3.10
CA HIS A 342 -8.63 -15.12 1.78
C HIS A 342 -8.40 -16.13 0.65
N PHE A 343 -7.43 -17.03 0.77
CA PHE A 343 -7.19 -18.11 -0.18
C PHE A 343 -8.43 -19.00 -0.33
N GLU A 344 -9.04 -19.44 0.77
CA GLU A 344 -10.23 -20.28 0.74
C GLU A 344 -11.43 -19.53 0.13
N TYR A 345 -11.61 -18.25 0.46
CA TYR A 345 -12.60 -17.40 -0.17
C TYR A 345 -12.39 -17.31 -1.69
N ARG A 346 -11.17 -17.04 -2.15
CA ARG A 346 -10.83 -16.95 -3.58
C ARG A 346 -11.01 -18.30 -4.31
N LYS A 347 -10.80 -19.40 -3.61
CA LYS A 347 -11.02 -20.74 -4.15
C LYS A 347 -12.49 -21.05 -4.38
N LEU A 348 -13.39 -20.56 -3.51
CA LEU A 348 -14.84 -20.67 -3.70
C LEU A 348 -15.31 -19.88 -4.92
N ASN A 349 -14.64 -18.81 -5.25
CA ASN A 349 -14.95 -17.90 -6.35
C ASN A 349 -16.47 -17.57 -6.46
N PRO A 350 -17.08 -16.99 -5.42
CA PRO A 350 -18.50 -16.73 -5.39
C PRO A 350 -18.89 -15.67 -6.42
N GLU A 351 -20.10 -15.77 -6.93
CA GLU A 351 -20.70 -14.71 -7.74
C GLU A 351 -21.09 -13.53 -6.85
N ILE A 352 -20.80 -12.32 -7.32
CA ILE A 352 -21.16 -11.05 -6.67
C ILE A 352 -22.13 -10.30 -7.57
N GLU A 353 -23.26 -9.87 -7.03
CA GLU A 353 -24.17 -8.98 -7.71
C GLU A 353 -23.61 -7.56 -7.72
N VAL A 354 -22.93 -7.20 -8.82
CA VAL A 354 -22.22 -5.92 -8.98
C VAL A 354 -23.13 -4.76 -9.36
N ALA A 355 -24.28 -5.08 -9.98
CA ALA A 355 -25.39 -4.18 -10.29
C ALA A 355 -26.69 -4.98 -10.28
N PRO A 356 -27.87 -4.36 -10.18
CA PRO A 356 -29.15 -5.07 -10.13
C PRO A 356 -29.28 -6.09 -11.26
N GLY A 357 -29.37 -7.38 -10.89
CA GLY A 357 -29.47 -8.50 -11.83
C GLY A 357 -28.19 -8.84 -12.60
N VAL A 358 -27.07 -8.20 -12.30
CA VAL A 358 -25.76 -8.44 -12.95
C VAL A 358 -24.81 -9.12 -11.99
N PHE A 359 -24.48 -10.37 -12.26
CA PHE A 359 -23.60 -11.17 -11.43
C PHE A 359 -22.23 -11.35 -12.12
N ARG A 360 -21.16 -11.24 -11.34
CA ARG A 360 -19.80 -11.45 -11.81
C ARG A 360 -19.00 -12.26 -10.77
N LYS A 361 -18.07 -13.06 -11.28
CA LYS A 361 -17.08 -13.78 -10.49
C LYS A 361 -15.69 -13.51 -11.04
N GLU A 362 -14.69 -13.79 -10.25
CA GLU A 362 -13.30 -13.62 -10.68
C GLU A 362 -12.99 -14.46 -11.92
N ALA A 363 -12.37 -13.84 -12.93
CA ALA A 363 -11.96 -14.51 -14.15
C ALA A 363 -10.88 -15.58 -13.88
N VAL A 364 -10.05 -15.34 -12.87
CA VAL A 364 -8.99 -16.26 -12.42
C VAL A 364 -9.31 -16.75 -11.02
N SER A 365 -9.61 -18.04 -10.90
CA SER A 365 -9.82 -18.69 -9.60
C SER A 365 -8.50 -19.21 -9.02
N VAL A 366 -8.44 -19.29 -7.70
CA VAL A 366 -7.35 -19.95 -6.99
C VAL A 366 -7.62 -21.46 -6.98
N SER A 367 -6.61 -22.26 -7.30
CA SER A 367 -6.69 -23.72 -7.29
C SER A 367 -5.71 -24.35 -6.29
N GLY A 368 -5.88 -25.62 -6.04
CA GLY A 368 -5.01 -26.41 -5.17
C GLY A 368 -5.45 -26.47 -3.71
N THR A 369 -4.55 -26.94 -2.85
CA THR A 369 -4.77 -27.06 -1.41
C THR A 369 -3.88 -26.07 -0.66
N TRP A 370 -4.41 -25.50 0.41
CA TRP A 370 -3.62 -24.64 1.29
C TRP A 370 -2.50 -25.45 1.94
N ASN A 371 -1.34 -24.81 2.05
CA ASN A 371 -0.22 -25.29 2.85
C ASN A 371 0.40 -24.06 3.52
N ASP A 372 0.69 -24.16 4.80
CA ASP A 372 1.24 -23.04 5.58
C ASP A 372 2.58 -22.54 5.04
N SER A 373 3.31 -23.36 4.29
CA SER A 373 4.50 -22.93 3.57
C SER A 373 4.23 -21.80 2.55
N LYS A 374 2.99 -21.64 2.08
CA LYS A 374 2.57 -20.58 1.18
C LYS A 374 2.54 -19.18 1.84
N MET A 375 2.62 -19.14 3.17
CA MET A 375 2.79 -17.89 3.92
C MET A 375 4.16 -17.25 3.68
N TYR A 376 5.14 -18.01 3.22
CA TYR A 376 6.50 -17.54 3.02
C TYR A 376 6.91 -17.62 1.56
N LEU A 377 7.75 -16.69 1.14
CA LEU A 377 8.41 -16.79 -0.15
C LEU A 377 9.45 -17.93 -0.09
N PRO A 378 9.62 -18.68 -1.18
CA PRO A 378 10.67 -19.69 -1.26
C PRO A 378 12.05 -19.02 -1.17
N ARG A 379 13.01 -19.72 -0.57
CA ARG A 379 14.41 -19.28 -0.59
C ARG A 379 14.93 -19.26 -2.02
N PRO A 380 15.71 -18.24 -2.41
CA PRO A 380 16.36 -18.25 -3.72
C PRO A 380 17.21 -19.52 -3.89
N PHE A 381 17.07 -20.19 -5.02
CA PHE A 381 17.82 -21.41 -5.29
C PHE A 381 19.33 -21.21 -5.25
N VAL A 382 19.80 -20.07 -5.77
CA VAL A 382 21.24 -19.74 -5.78
C VAL A 382 21.78 -19.68 -4.35
N ASP A 383 21.12 -18.98 -3.44
CA ASP A 383 21.55 -18.91 -2.03
C ASP A 383 21.57 -20.28 -1.37
N SER A 384 20.55 -21.09 -1.64
CA SER A 384 20.47 -22.46 -1.14
C SER A 384 21.57 -23.35 -1.71
N SER A 385 21.98 -23.17 -2.97
CA SER A 385 22.95 -24.03 -3.65
C SER A 385 24.40 -23.76 -3.23
N ILE A 386 24.71 -22.55 -2.75
CA ILE A 386 26.09 -22.16 -2.37
C ILE A 386 26.34 -22.12 -0.86
N ASN A 387 25.29 -22.12 -0.05
CA ASN A 387 25.40 -22.07 1.41
C ASN A 387 25.13 -23.44 2.03
N CYS A 388 26.18 -24.16 2.41
CA CYS A 388 26.08 -25.48 3.00
C CYS A 388 25.24 -25.52 4.28
N LEU A 389 25.21 -24.44 5.08
CA LEU A 389 24.42 -24.36 6.31
C LEU A 389 22.92 -24.30 6.04
N LEU A 390 22.49 -23.89 4.84
CA LEU A 390 21.09 -23.88 4.45
C LEU A 390 20.57 -25.31 4.12
N TYR A 391 21.46 -26.24 3.75
CA TYR A 391 21.10 -27.64 3.54
C TYR A 391 21.03 -28.44 4.83
N THR A 392 21.84 -28.07 5.83
CA THR A 392 21.99 -28.85 7.08
C THR A 392 21.15 -28.32 8.23
N SER A 393 20.67 -27.10 8.13
CA SER A 393 19.74 -26.57 9.13
C SER A 393 18.35 -27.17 8.92
N PRO A 394 17.70 -27.67 9.97
CA PRO A 394 16.30 -28.07 9.88
C PRO A 394 15.50 -26.87 9.34
N SER A 395 14.62 -27.16 8.38
CA SER A 395 13.69 -26.14 7.89
C SER A 395 12.88 -25.62 9.07
N PRO A 396 12.58 -24.32 9.18
CA PRO A 396 11.59 -23.86 10.17
C PRO A 396 10.21 -24.49 10.01
N ARG A 397 10.11 -25.49 9.15
CA ARG A 397 8.90 -26.19 8.72
C ARG A 397 8.88 -27.67 9.11
N ASP A 398 9.95 -28.21 9.71
CA ASP A 398 10.01 -29.59 10.21
C ASP A 398 9.57 -29.69 11.68
#